data_079f049bd0641d2dba083c0be8b081e4
#
_entry.id   079f049bd0641d2dba083c0be8b081e4
#
_cell.length_a   1.000
_cell.length_b   1.000
_cell.length_c   1.000
_cell.angle_alpha   90.00
_cell.angle_beta   90.00
_cell.angle_gamma   90.00
#
_symmetry.space_group_name_H-M   'P 1'
#
loop_
_entity.id
_entity.type
_entity.pdbx_description
1 polymer ?
#
loop_
_entity_poly.entity_id
_entity_poly.type
_entity_poly.pdbx_seq_one_letter_code
_entity_poly.pdbx_strand_id
1 'polypeptide(L)'
;MVDAKTYIGNMVEVKIDRQMGTKHPKHGFIYPVNYGYVPNTVSGDGEELDCYVLGVFEPLETFQGKCIAVIHRTNDNDDKLIIVPENKVYSDEAIRALTEFQERFFESIIINKSTEN
;
A
#
# COMPACT_ATOMS: atom_id res chain seq x y z
N MET A 1 6.28 -6.61 -15.94
CA MET A 1 5.92 -5.60 -14.95
C MET A 1 4.41 -5.49 -14.84
N VAL A 2 3.87 -5.49 -13.63
CA VAL A 2 2.42 -5.39 -13.43
C VAL A 2 1.99 -3.93 -13.46
N ASP A 3 0.75 -3.71 -13.92
CA ASP A 3 0.09 -2.41 -13.80
C ASP A 3 -0.72 -2.42 -12.50
N ALA A 4 -0.26 -1.67 -11.51
CA ALA A 4 -0.85 -1.65 -10.18
C ALA A 4 -2.35 -1.26 -10.22
N LYS A 5 -2.76 -0.42 -11.16
CA LYS A 5 -4.14 0.04 -11.26
C LYS A 5 -5.12 -1.10 -11.55
N THR A 6 -4.66 -2.20 -12.16
CA THR A 6 -5.53 -3.34 -12.45
C THR A 6 -6.03 -4.04 -11.20
N TYR A 7 -5.37 -3.83 -10.06
CA TYR A 7 -5.81 -4.42 -8.80
C TYR A 7 -6.97 -3.66 -8.15
N ILE A 8 -7.21 -2.41 -8.53
CA ILE A 8 -8.25 -1.59 -7.89
C ILE A 8 -9.62 -2.25 -8.07
N GLY A 9 -10.30 -2.50 -6.95
CA GLY A 9 -11.60 -3.16 -6.93
C GLY A 9 -11.55 -4.66 -6.73
N ASN A 10 -10.36 -5.25 -6.73
CA ASN A 10 -10.19 -6.70 -6.61
C ASN A 10 -9.70 -7.10 -5.22
N MET A 11 -10.01 -8.33 -4.83
CA MET A 11 -9.41 -8.94 -3.65
C MET A 11 -7.98 -9.34 -3.96
N VAL A 12 -7.05 -9.07 -3.04
CA VAL A 12 -5.63 -9.32 -3.24
C VAL A 12 -5.07 -10.01 -2.01
N GLU A 13 -4.31 -11.08 -2.22
CA GLU A 13 -3.59 -11.74 -1.15
C GLU A 13 -2.20 -11.13 -1.05
N VAL A 14 -1.81 -10.72 0.16
CA VAL A 14 -0.54 -10.04 0.40
C VAL A 14 0.21 -10.71 1.54
N LYS A 15 1.53 -10.58 1.52
CA LYS A 15 2.41 -10.97 2.62
C LYS A 15 2.95 -9.71 3.28
N ILE A 16 3.08 -9.78 4.61
CA ILE A 16 3.52 -8.63 5.40
C ILE A 16 4.97 -8.85 5.80
N ASP A 17 5.85 -7.95 5.43
CA ASP A 17 7.25 -8.00 5.81
C ASP A 17 7.67 -6.85 6.75
N ARG A 18 6.80 -5.87 6.95
CA ARG A 18 6.95 -4.81 7.95
C ARG A 18 5.65 -4.75 8.75
N GLN A 19 5.60 -5.49 9.84
CA GLN A 19 4.39 -5.55 10.65
C GLN A 19 4.16 -4.25 11.39
N MET A 20 2.88 -3.92 11.61
CA MET A 20 2.51 -2.81 12.47
C MET A 20 3.27 -2.91 13.79
N GLY A 21 3.89 -1.80 14.21
CA GLY A 21 4.68 -1.73 15.43
C GLY A 21 6.16 -1.99 15.24
N THR A 22 6.61 -2.44 14.06
CA THR A 22 8.05 -2.64 13.82
C THR A 22 8.71 -1.33 13.40
N LYS A 23 10.04 -1.29 13.53
CA LYS A 23 10.83 -0.09 13.28
C LYS A 23 11.49 -0.19 11.91
N HIS A 24 11.42 0.90 11.14
CA HIS A 24 12.09 0.97 9.83
C HIS A 24 13.60 0.86 10.04
N PRO A 25 14.31 -0.01 9.28
CA PRO A 25 15.73 -0.26 9.52
C PRO A 25 16.65 0.94 9.28
N LYS A 26 16.24 1.88 8.41
CA LYS A 26 17.08 3.04 8.09
C LYS A 26 16.59 4.32 8.78
N HIS A 27 15.29 4.59 8.69
CA HIS A 27 14.74 5.88 9.10
C HIS A 27 14.28 5.89 10.56
N GLY A 28 14.16 4.71 11.19
CA GLY A 28 13.87 4.62 12.61
C GLY A 28 12.43 4.87 13.03
N PHE A 29 11.53 5.22 12.12
CA PHE A 29 10.12 5.39 12.48
C PHE A 29 9.46 4.02 12.73
N ILE A 30 8.37 4.05 13.49
CA ILE A 30 7.56 2.85 13.77
C ILE A 30 6.47 2.77 12.72
N TYR A 31 6.23 1.58 12.17
CA TYR A 31 5.13 1.36 11.22
C TYR A 31 3.80 1.41 11.96
N PRO A 32 2.95 2.40 11.68
CA PRO A 32 1.63 2.49 12.32
C PRO A 32 0.58 1.63 11.64
N VAL A 33 0.92 1.01 10.52
CA VAL A 33 0.07 0.08 9.75
C VAL A 33 0.95 -1.05 9.25
N ASN A 34 0.33 -2.17 8.86
CA ASN A 34 1.07 -3.26 8.24
C ASN A 34 1.48 -2.88 6.82
N TYR A 35 2.68 -3.27 6.43
CA TYR A 35 3.25 -3.00 5.12
C TYR A 35 3.84 -4.28 4.56
N GLY A 36 3.59 -4.54 3.30
CA GLY A 36 4.04 -5.78 2.70
C GLY A 36 4.08 -5.72 1.18
N TYR A 37 3.79 -6.85 0.56
CA TYR A 37 3.92 -6.97 -0.88
C TYR A 37 2.99 -8.04 -1.43
N VAL A 38 2.76 -7.98 -2.74
CA VAL A 38 1.97 -8.98 -3.47
C VAL A 38 2.95 -10.01 -4.02
N PRO A 39 2.84 -11.29 -3.59
CA PRO A 39 3.76 -12.32 -4.07
C PRO A 39 3.69 -12.50 -5.59
N ASN A 40 4.82 -12.86 -6.19
CA ASN A 40 4.93 -13.20 -7.60
C ASN A 40 4.60 -12.04 -8.56
N THR A 41 4.87 -10.80 -8.11
CA THR A 41 4.72 -9.61 -8.94
C THR A 41 6.08 -8.94 -9.12
N VAL A 42 6.18 -8.10 -10.15
CA VAL A 42 7.36 -7.26 -10.38
C VAL A 42 6.87 -5.85 -10.67
N SER A 43 7.29 -4.90 -9.84
CA SER A 43 6.94 -3.49 -10.01
C SER A 43 7.98 -2.77 -10.86
N GLY A 44 7.84 -1.44 -11.01
CA GLY A 44 8.72 -0.64 -11.83
C GLY A 44 10.17 -0.61 -11.37
N ASP A 45 10.45 -0.90 -10.09
CA ASP A 45 11.80 -0.92 -9.55
C ASP A 45 12.44 -2.32 -9.56
N GLY A 46 11.75 -3.32 -10.14
CA GLY A 46 12.25 -4.70 -10.22
C GLY A 46 11.95 -5.54 -9.00
N GLU A 47 11.41 -4.95 -7.94
CA GLU A 47 11.01 -5.68 -6.74
C GLU A 47 9.53 -6.04 -6.80
N GLU A 48 9.04 -6.80 -5.82
CA GLU A 48 7.62 -7.12 -5.75
C GLU A 48 6.80 -5.85 -5.52
N LEU A 49 5.54 -5.89 -5.93
CA LEU A 49 4.63 -4.75 -5.79
C LEU A 49 4.26 -4.59 -4.30
N ASP A 50 4.62 -3.48 -3.71
CA ASP A 50 4.39 -3.20 -2.30
C ASP A 50 2.96 -2.77 -2.01
N CYS A 51 2.56 -2.91 -0.74
CA CYS A 51 1.23 -2.51 -0.30
C CYS A 51 1.23 -2.02 1.14
N TYR A 52 0.24 -1.17 1.45
CA TYR A 52 -0.15 -0.83 2.80
C TYR A 52 -1.46 -1.53 3.11
N VAL A 53 -1.58 -2.11 4.31
CA VAL A 53 -2.85 -2.66 4.78
C VAL A 53 -3.41 -1.70 5.82
N LEU A 54 -4.55 -1.08 5.50
CA LEU A 54 -5.23 -0.14 6.37
C LEU A 54 -6.46 -0.79 6.99
N GLY A 55 -6.80 -0.38 8.20
CA GLY A 55 -8.02 -0.86 8.84
C GLY A 55 -7.85 -2.13 9.67
N VAL A 56 -6.63 -2.65 9.80
CA VAL A 56 -6.32 -3.76 10.68
C VAL A 56 -5.22 -3.30 11.62
N PHE A 57 -5.53 -3.24 12.91
CA PHE A 57 -4.66 -2.62 13.91
C PHE A 57 -4.01 -3.66 14.82
N GLU A 58 -3.52 -4.73 14.22
CA GLU A 58 -2.71 -5.75 14.89
C GLU A 58 -1.67 -6.25 13.89
N PRO A 59 -0.52 -6.75 14.36
CA PRO A 59 0.49 -7.28 13.45
C PRO A 59 -0.04 -8.47 12.67
N LEU A 60 0.20 -8.48 11.36
CA LEU A 60 -0.23 -9.54 10.46
C LEU A 60 0.98 -10.21 9.82
N GLU A 61 0.84 -11.49 9.47
CA GLU A 61 1.82 -12.18 8.61
C GLU A 61 1.35 -12.19 7.16
N THR A 62 0.06 -12.40 6.95
CA THR A 62 -0.58 -12.39 5.63
C THR A 62 -1.93 -11.72 5.75
N PHE A 63 -2.48 -11.30 4.63
CA PHE A 63 -3.82 -10.74 4.62
C PHE A 63 -4.43 -10.89 3.23
N GLN A 64 -5.74 -11.08 3.18
CA GLN A 64 -6.49 -11.04 1.95
C GLN A 64 -7.52 -9.93 2.07
N GLY A 65 -7.37 -8.90 1.28
CA GLY A 65 -8.22 -7.73 1.34
C GLY A 65 -8.45 -7.11 -0.01
N LYS A 66 -9.26 -6.06 -0.02
CA LYS A 66 -9.64 -5.36 -1.25
C LYS A 66 -8.69 -4.22 -1.52
N CYS A 67 -8.21 -4.12 -2.75
CA CYS A 67 -7.45 -2.96 -3.19
C CYS A 67 -8.41 -1.84 -3.55
N ILE A 68 -8.32 -0.71 -2.85
CA ILE A 68 -9.21 0.43 -3.10
C ILE A 68 -8.53 1.57 -3.83
N ALA A 69 -7.19 1.59 -3.84
CA ALA A 69 -6.44 2.69 -4.42
C ALA A 69 -4.99 2.28 -4.65
N VAL A 70 -4.28 3.10 -5.39
CA VAL A 70 -2.83 2.98 -5.61
C VAL A 70 -2.20 4.33 -5.28
N ILE A 71 -1.12 4.32 -4.51
CA ILE A 71 -0.25 5.48 -4.38
C ILE A 71 0.81 5.35 -5.47
N HIS A 72 0.84 6.31 -6.37
CA HIS A 72 1.84 6.37 -7.45
C HIS A 72 2.88 7.44 -7.11
N ARG A 73 4.11 7.02 -6.88
CA ARG A 73 5.21 7.94 -6.61
C ARG A 73 5.69 8.52 -7.94
N THR A 74 5.56 9.82 -8.09
CA THR A 74 5.83 10.49 -9.35
C THR A 74 7.33 10.71 -9.58
N ASN A 75 8.12 10.71 -8.51
CA ASN A 75 9.56 10.99 -8.61
C ASN A 75 10.45 9.75 -8.64
N ASP A 76 9.91 8.55 -8.43
CA ASP A 76 10.69 7.32 -8.59
C ASP A 76 9.93 6.20 -9.32
N ASN A 77 8.76 6.54 -9.85
CA ASN A 77 7.94 5.64 -10.67
C ASN A 77 7.62 4.32 -9.96
N ASP A 78 7.33 4.40 -8.68
CA ASP A 78 7.00 3.25 -7.85
C ASP A 78 5.54 3.35 -7.39
N ASP A 79 4.88 2.19 -7.26
CA ASP A 79 3.47 2.12 -6.89
C ASP A 79 3.30 1.32 -5.61
N LYS A 80 2.31 1.72 -4.80
CA LYS A 80 1.93 1.02 -3.57
C LYS A 80 0.43 0.78 -3.59
N LEU A 81 0.01 -0.47 -3.41
CA LEU A 81 -1.42 -0.76 -3.29
C LEU A 81 -1.94 -0.37 -1.91
N ILE A 82 -3.18 0.06 -1.86
CA ILE A 82 -3.90 0.29 -0.60
C ILE A 82 -4.90 -0.85 -0.43
N ILE A 83 -4.65 -1.70 0.56
CA ILE A 83 -5.44 -2.89 0.82
C ILE A 83 -6.21 -2.69 2.12
N VAL A 84 -7.49 -3.01 2.11
CA VAL A 84 -8.38 -2.84 3.27
C VAL A 84 -9.26 -4.08 3.43
N PRO A 85 -9.87 -4.30 4.60
CA PRO A 85 -10.93 -5.31 4.73
C PRO A 85 -12.02 -5.06 3.69
N GLU A 86 -12.62 -6.11 3.17
CA GLU A 86 -13.47 -6.08 1.98
C GLU A 86 -14.58 -5.03 2.04
N ASN A 87 -15.15 -4.80 3.21
CA ASN A 87 -16.29 -3.89 3.37
C ASN A 87 -15.91 -2.53 3.94
N LYS A 88 -14.63 -2.19 3.96
CA LYS A 88 -14.17 -0.87 4.40
C LYS A 88 -13.78 0.00 3.22
N VAL A 89 -13.94 1.31 3.40
CA VAL A 89 -13.49 2.31 2.44
C VAL A 89 -12.79 3.45 3.18
N TYR A 90 -11.89 4.12 2.49
CA TYR A 90 -11.14 5.26 3.05
C TYR A 90 -11.09 6.36 1.99
N SER A 91 -11.25 7.59 2.43
CA SER A 91 -11.06 8.75 1.56
C SER A 91 -9.58 8.91 1.21
N ASP A 92 -9.30 9.68 0.16
CA ASP A 92 -7.91 9.98 -0.20
C ASP A 92 -7.18 10.66 0.96
N GLU A 93 -7.86 11.55 1.68
CA GLU A 93 -7.27 12.25 2.83
C GLU A 93 -6.90 11.26 3.95
N ALA A 94 -7.76 10.29 4.22
CA ALA A 94 -7.48 9.27 5.23
C ALA A 94 -6.30 8.39 4.79
N ILE A 95 -6.25 8.00 3.52
CA ILE A 95 -5.13 7.24 2.97
C ILE A 95 -3.84 8.04 3.13
N ARG A 96 -3.86 9.34 2.80
CA ARG A 96 -2.70 10.21 2.99
C ARG A 96 -2.24 10.23 4.44
N ALA A 97 -3.18 10.41 5.37
CA ALA A 97 -2.86 10.50 6.79
C ALA A 97 -2.22 9.21 7.30
N LEU A 98 -2.75 8.06 6.88
CA LEU A 98 -2.29 6.76 7.37
C LEU A 98 -0.98 6.29 6.73
N THR A 99 -0.59 6.87 5.59
CA THR A 99 0.65 6.50 4.88
C THR A 99 1.71 7.60 4.95
N GLU A 100 1.40 8.73 5.55
CA GLU A 100 2.27 9.90 5.58
C GLU A 100 3.62 9.61 6.25
N PHE A 101 3.64 8.70 7.23
CA PHE A 101 4.86 8.35 7.96
C PHE A 101 6.01 7.92 7.03
N GLN A 102 5.70 7.33 5.88
CA GLN A 102 6.68 6.89 4.90
C GLN A 102 6.58 7.67 3.60
N GLU A 103 5.37 8.01 3.16
CA GLU A 103 5.19 8.72 1.89
C GLU A 103 5.63 10.18 1.95
N ARG A 104 5.86 10.72 3.14
CA ARG A 104 6.39 12.10 3.29
C ARG A 104 7.73 12.29 2.58
N PHE A 105 8.47 11.22 2.34
CA PHE A 105 9.78 11.29 1.70
C PHE A 105 9.69 11.32 0.17
N PHE A 106 8.50 11.25 -0.39
CA PHE A 106 8.27 11.11 -1.83
C PHE A 106 7.18 12.06 -2.30
N GLU A 107 7.19 12.33 -3.60
CA GLU A 107 6.06 12.99 -4.25
C GLU A 107 5.17 11.92 -4.86
N SER A 108 3.87 11.99 -4.60
CA SER A 108 2.96 10.94 -5.04
C SER A 108 1.55 11.48 -5.26
N ILE A 109 0.79 10.70 -6.04
CA ILE A 109 -0.65 10.93 -6.23
C ILE A 109 -1.39 9.66 -5.83
N ILE A 110 -2.67 9.82 -5.47
CA ILE A 110 -3.55 8.68 -5.17
C ILE A 110 -4.46 8.44 -6.35
N ILE A 111 -4.47 7.21 -6.84
CA ILE A 111 -5.31 6.78 -7.95
C ILE A 111 -6.37 5.84 -7.39
N ASN A 112 -7.64 6.12 -7.69
CA ASN A 112 -8.76 5.27 -7.30
C ASN A 112 -9.72 5.14 -8.48
N LYS A 113 -10.87 4.49 -8.29
CA LYS A 113 -11.80 4.30 -9.40
C LYS A 113 -12.30 5.61 -10.00
N SER A 114 -12.45 6.65 -9.18
CA SER A 114 -12.90 7.96 -9.68
C SER A 114 -11.84 8.62 -10.56
N THR A 115 -10.57 8.43 -10.26
CA THR A 115 -9.47 9.04 -11.02
C THR A 115 -9.07 8.24 -12.25
N GLU A 116 -9.49 6.98 -12.36
CA GLU A 116 -9.19 6.14 -13.53
C GLU A 116 -10.00 6.53 -14.77
N ASN A 117 -11.10 7.21 -14.60
CA ASN A 117 -12.00 7.52 -15.74
C ASN A 117 -11.48 8.69 -16.55
#